data_403aa195ba7ff8a40325554d247c73bf
#
_entry.id   403aa195ba7ff8a40325554d247c73bf
#
_cell.length_a   1.000
_cell.length_b   1.000
_cell.length_c   1.000
_cell.angle_alpha   90.00
_cell.angle_beta   90.00
_cell.angle_gamma   90.00
#
_symmetry.space_group_name_H-M   'P 1'
#
loop_
_entity.id
_entity.type
_entity.pdbx_description
1 polymer ?
#
loop_
_entity_poly.entity_id
_entity_poly.type
_entity_poly.pdbx_seq_one_letter_code
_entity_poly.pdbx_strand_id
1 'polypeptide(L)'
;MTAPTQSVQDTLDGILAATEAAQRERAQQRTEPALVRLWDGDWNLRGRVSGEIKAEFRWVLNNTGTGTLTLPADHYLAKWAADTNSRGTKNVHITVDKDGARWGGRMSGVSVRKKDNGDREVELRFLDFMEDLKHIRVWANPVLPAAIQFPRAFTLAGPSIWALKLALFLNLMRNQNSLFTLPDNPLDFSQWTGNLNMENWPVSMRGQSLLGDSSPHCVVSSRFKTWHDLAAPILADAQLCVTYEVYLPGDPEPWPGYTPRVGQVIYDIVDKSGWWGSTGTGGNIFQGIARTAMQLLENGVDMDRTVVSDPNSPDFRGNDWLGTAPGAPWVVLREGELTGIQSSEFTYQPATDVQVVVGGHSMPGVNEVISSAIQLAGDLASSTFIGPNVNLGQVADTLLQPLYTDTLLAWMAFKSTRRAQELGWSHYFEYMPSNADRAYTLSSLMAIRRGWWETRERVGHHVKIADGAPYTIGANGRGHFFIGDRIATTHPLVADKLVVEQVTELDLSWDRSSFGWDVTVGSLSRTESGLDQVVRQVSSGVSALQELGVL
;
A
#
# COMPACT_ATOMS: atom_id res chain seq x y z
N MET A 1 28.22 -49.37 -17.34
CA MET A 1 26.82 -49.43 -16.83
C MET A 1 26.07 -48.26 -17.41
N THR A 2 25.32 -48.50 -18.49
CA THR A 2 24.43 -47.49 -19.11
C THR A 2 23.18 -47.40 -18.23
N ALA A 3 22.88 -46.19 -17.74
CA ALA A 3 21.61 -45.92 -17.04
C ALA A 3 20.45 -46.30 -17.97
N PRO A 4 19.39 -46.94 -17.46
CA PRO A 4 18.24 -47.26 -18.27
C PRO A 4 17.61 -45.95 -18.79
N THR A 5 17.50 -45.83 -20.09
CA THR A 5 16.79 -44.76 -20.76
C THR A 5 15.31 -44.95 -20.39
N GLN A 6 14.79 -44.15 -19.50
CA GLN A 6 13.35 -44.09 -19.20
C GLN A 6 12.63 -43.86 -20.50
N SER A 7 11.64 -44.68 -20.84
CA SER A 7 10.94 -44.54 -22.11
C SER A 7 10.20 -43.18 -22.12
N VAL A 8 10.05 -42.57 -23.27
CA VAL A 8 9.29 -41.33 -23.43
C VAL A 8 7.88 -41.51 -22.86
N GLN A 9 7.33 -42.73 -23.01
CA GLN A 9 6.02 -43.07 -22.49
C GLN A 9 5.97 -43.02 -20.95
N ASP A 10 6.99 -43.61 -20.25
CA ASP A 10 7.04 -43.55 -18.78
C ASP A 10 7.18 -42.10 -18.26
N THR A 11 7.83 -41.24 -19.02
CA THR A 11 7.96 -39.83 -18.70
C THR A 11 6.62 -39.11 -18.86
N LEU A 12 5.89 -39.36 -19.97
CA LEU A 12 4.58 -38.80 -20.23
C LEU A 12 3.55 -39.27 -19.19
N ASP A 13 3.55 -40.57 -18.87
CA ASP A 13 2.65 -41.13 -17.86
C ASP A 13 2.93 -40.55 -16.46
N GLY A 14 4.20 -40.31 -16.14
CA GLY A 14 4.63 -39.62 -14.92
C GLY A 14 4.13 -38.16 -14.85
N ILE A 15 4.24 -37.43 -15.95
CA ILE A 15 3.73 -36.05 -16.05
C ILE A 15 2.21 -36.02 -15.91
N LEU A 16 1.51 -36.93 -16.59
CA LEU A 16 0.06 -37.03 -16.52
C LEU A 16 -0.42 -37.32 -15.09
N ALA A 17 0.18 -38.34 -14.45
CA ALA A 17 -0.14 -38.69 -13.07
C ALA A 17 0.11 -37.54 -12.09
N ALA A 18 1.22 -36.81 -12.25
CA ALA A 18 1.53 -35.63 -11.43
C ALA A 18 0.52 -34.50 -11.65
N THR A 19 0.12 -34.27 -12.91
CA THR A 19 -0.88 -33.26 -13.27
C THR A 19 -2.25 -33.58 -12.67
N GLU A 20 -2.70 -34.83 -12.77
CA GLU A 20 -3.95 -35.29 -12.18
C GLU A 20 -3.94 -35.20 -10.65
N ALA A 21 -2.80 -35.54 -10.01
CA ALA A 21 -2.66 -35.41 -8.57
C ALA A 21 -2.76 -33.94 -8.13
N ALA A 22 -2.09 -33.04 -8.83
CA ALA A 22 -2.16 -31.60 -8.57
C ALA A 22 -3.59 -31.03 -8.79
N GLN A 23 -4.29 -31.52 -9.81
CA GLN A 23 -5.70 -31.11 -10.03
C GLN A 23 -6.63 -31.59 -8.90
N ARG A 24 -6.45 -32.82 -8.43
CA ARG A 24 -7.23 -33.37 -7.30
C ARG A 24 -6.95 -32.58 -6.02
N GLU A 25 -5.70 -32.27 -5.74
CA GLU A 25 -5.31 -31.48 -4.58
C GLU A 25 -5.94 -30.08 -4.62
N ARG A 26 -5.89 -29.39 -5.77
CA ARG A 26 -6.54 -28.08 -5.96
C ARG A 26 -8.06 -28.16 -5.77
N ALA A 27 -8.70 -29.22 -6.29
CA ALA A 27 -10.13 -29.43 -6.11
C ALA A 27 -10.49 -29.65 -4.63
N GLN A 28 -9.70 -30.42 -3.90
CA GLN A 28 -9.86 -30.60 -2.45
C GLN A 28 -9.67 -29.29 -1.70
N GLN A 29 -8.61 -28.54 -2.00
CA GLN A 29 -8.35 -27.25 -1.36
C GLN A 29 -9.51 -26.26 -1.55
N ARG A 30 -10.10 -26.20 -2.74
CA ARG A 30 -11.25 -25.34 -3.01
C ARG A 30 -12.47 -25.67 -2.14
N THR A 31 -12.71 -26.95 -1.90
CA THR A 31 -13.88 -27.43 -1.12
C THR A 31 -13.63 -27.50 0.38
N GLU A 32 -12.39 -27.31 0.84
CA GLU A 32 -12.08 -27.29 2.27
C GLU A 32 -12.82 -26.14 2.96
N PRO A 33 -13.61 -26.39 4.03
CA PRO A 33 -14.35 -25.35 4.70
C PRO A 33 -13.42 -24.38 5.45
N ALA A 34 -13.78 -23.10 5.49
CA ALA A 34 -13.07 -22.11 6.28
C ALA A 34 -13.22 -22.41 7.79
N LEU A 35 -12.13 -22.19 8.55
CA LEU A 35 -12.15 -22.32 9.99
C LEU A 35 -12.51 -20.97 10.63
N VAL A 36 -13.76 -20.84 11.06
CA VAL A 36 -14.27 -19.62 11.70
C VAL A 36 -14.28 -19.79 13.23
N ARG A 37 -13.68 -18.83 13.93
CA ARG A 37 -13.59 -18.83 15.41
C ARG A 37 -14.01 -17.47 15.95
N LEU A 38 -14.79 -17.46 17.04
CA LEU A 38 -15.17 -16.26 17.78
C LEU A 38 -14.42 -16.21 19.12
N TRP A 39 -13.96 -15.00 19.45
CA TRP A 39 -13.17 -14.69 20.63
C TRP A 39 -13.80 -13.53 21.39
N ASP A 40 -13.61 -13.47 22.70
CA ASP A 40 -13.97 -12.29 23.49
C ASP A 40 -12.92 -11.17 23.37
N GLY A 41 -13.14 -10.06 24.07
CA GLY A 41 -12.23 -8.91 24.04
C GLY A 41 -10.85 -9.18 24.64
N ASP A 42 -10.69 -10.24 25.43
CA ASP A 42 -9.43 -10.68 26.03
C ASP A 42 -8.79 -11.85 25.25
N TRP A 43 -9.31 -12.15 24.05
CA TRP A 43 -8.86 -13.23 23.18
C TRP A 43 -9.03 -14.64 23.79
N ASN A 44 -9.99 -14.82 24.68
CA ASN A 44 -10.40 -16.18 25.08
C ASN A 44 -11.32 -16.76 24.00
N LEU A 45 -11.02 -17.97 23.56
CA LEU A 45 -11.82 -18.64 22.54
C LEU A 45 -13.23 -18.94 23.08
N ARG A 46 -14.24 -18.45 22.40
CA ARG A 46 -15.65 -18.72 22.71
C ARG A 46 -16.21 -19.92 21.95
N GLY A 47 -15.69 -20.15 20.78
CA GLY A 47 -15.99 -21.37 20.04
C GLY A 47 -15.64 -21.28 18.57
N ARG A 48 -15.69 -22.45 17.93
CA ARG A 48 -15.67 -22.60 16.47
C ARG A 48 -17.10 -22.48 15.95
N VAL A 49 -17.27 -21.68 14.91
CA VAL A 49 -18.56 -21.54 14.24
C VAL A 49 -18.80 -22.76 13.34
N SER A 50 -20.03 -23.26 13.36
CA SER A 50 -20.51 -24.29 12.43
C SER A 50 -22.03 -24.18 12.31
N GLY A 51 -22.57 -24.41 11.12
CA GLY A 51 -24.00 -24.29 10.87
C GLY A 51 -24.48 -22.85 10.65
N GLU A 52 -23.59 -21.99 10.22
CA GLU A 52 -23.88 -20.63 9.77
C GLU A 52 -24.80 -20.66 8.54
N ILE A 53 -25.64 -19.63 8.42
CA ILE A 53 -26.56 -19.46 7.29
C ILE A 53 -25.83 -18.88 6.10
N LYS A 54 -25.02 -17.84 6.35
CA LYS A 54 -24.21 -17.13 5.37
C LYS A 54 -22.98 -16.52 6.05
N ALA A 55 -21.88 -16.50 5.34
CA ALA A 55 -20.70 -15.76 5.74
C ALA A 55 -20.04 -15.10 4.53
N GLU A 56 -19.44 -13.93 4.75
CA GLU A 56 -18.77 -13.15 3.71
C GLU A 56 -17.65 -12.35 4.38
N PHE A 57 -16.42 -12.47 3.86
CA PHE A 57 -15.24 -11.80 4.39
C PHE A 57 -14.44 -11.23 3.24
N ARG A 58 -14.22 -9.91 3.29
CA ARG A 58 -13.57 -9.16 2.23
C ARG A 58 -12.21 -8.66 2.71
N TRP A 59 -11.18 -8.91 1.91
CA TRP A 59 -9.89 -8.25 1.99
C TRP A 59 -9.85 -7.11 0.99
N VAL A 60 -9.40 -5.93 1.41
CA VAL A 60 -9.26 -4.77 0.52
C VAL A 60 -7.82 -4.27 0.60
N LEU A 61 -7.18 -4.10 -0.55
CA LEU A 61 -5.80 -3.65 -0.63
C LEU A 61 -5.61 -2.29 0.07
N ASN A 62 -4.76 -2.27 1.08
CA ASN A 62 -4.41 -1.09 1.86
C ASN A 62 -5.60 -0.34 2.48
N ASN A 63 -6.74 -1.01 2.67
CA ASN A 63 -7.93 -0.44 3.27
C ASN A 63 -8.66 -1.47 4.13
N THR A 64 -9.63 -1.01 4.92
CA THR A 64 -10.43 -1.86 5.79
C THR A 64 -11.33 -2.81 5.00
N GLY A 65 -11.18 -4.08 5.26
CA GLY A 65 -12.12 -5.11 4.82
C GLY A 65 -13.31 -5.25 5.75
N THR A 66 -14.40 -5.79 5.23
CA THR A 66 -15.63 -6.04 5.98
C THR A 66 -15.90 -7.53 6.11
N GLY A 67 -16.49 -7.93 7.23
CA GLY A 67 -16.92 -9.29 7.45
C GLY A 67 -18.37 -9.35 7.91
N THR A 68 -19.13 -10.30 7.41
CA THR A 68 -20.49 -10.60 7.89
C THR A 68 -20.63 -12.09 8.17
N LEU A 69 -21.26 -12.40 9.29
CA LEU A 69 -21.56 -13.77 9.70
C LEU A 69 -23.00 -13.85 10.17
N THR A 70 -23.82 -14.65 9.50
CA THR A 70 -25.22 -14.84 9.85
C THR A 70 -25.41 -16.22 10.47
N LEU A 71 -25.91 -16.24 11.69
CA LEU A 71 -26.15 -17.45 12.48
C LEU A 71 -27.65 -17.61 12.76
N PRO A 72 -28.14 -18.87 12.91
CA PRO A 72 -29.45 -19.09 13.51
C PRO A 72 -29.51 -18.54 14.94
N ALA A 73 -30.64 -17.97 15.35
CA ALA A 73 -30.75 -17.34 16.67
C ALA A 73 -30.66 -18.32 17.86
N ASP A 74 -30.88 -19.60 17.62
CA ASP A 74 -30.71 -20.67 18.62
C ASP A 74 -29.25 -21.10 18.80
N HIS A 75 -28.36 -20.72 17.88
CA HIS A 75 -26.94 -21.02 17.97
C HIS A 75 -26.31 -20.36 19.22
N TYR A 76 -25.53 -21.13 20.00
CA TYR A 76 -24.99 -20.66 21.28
C TYR A 76 -24.08 -19.42 21.15
N LEU A 77 -23.28 -19.33 20.09
CA LEU A 77 -22.44 -18.15 19.82
C LEU A 77 -23.27 -16.93 19.39
N ALA A 78 -24.40 -17.13 18.70
CA ALA A 78 -25.29 -16.05 18.36
C ALA A 78 -25.94 -15.46 19.62
N LYS A 79 -26.41 -16.30 20.54
CA LYS A 79 -26.94 -15.88 21.84
C LYS A 79 -25.89 -15.14 22.65
N TRP A 80 -24.68 -15.69 22.75
CA TRP A 80 -23.58 -15.06 23.46
C TRP A 80 -23.20 -13.70 22.84
N ALA A 81 -23.08 -13.59 21.51
CA ALA A 81 -22.71 -12.36 20.85
C ALA A 81 -23.81 -11.28 20.94
N ALA A 82 -25.07 -11.66 20.94
CA ALA A 82 -26.21 -10.75 21.09
C ALA A 82 -26.43 -10.27 22.53
N ASP A 83 -26.06 -11.08 23.54
CA ASP A 83 -26.22 -10.71 24.96
C ASP A 83 -25.07 -9.80 25.42
N THR A 84 -25.21 -8.52 25.11
CA THR A 84 -24.19 -7.49 25.39
C THR A 84 -23.95 -7.23 26.86
N ASN A 85 -24.87 -7.65 27.74
CA ASN A 85 -24.79 -7.35 29.18
C ASN A 85 -24.08 -8.48 29.95
N SER A 86 -24.21 -9.73 29.53
CA SER A 86 -23.59 -10.87 30.20
C SER A 86 -22.18 -11.20 29.71
N ARG A 87 -21.72 -10.57 28.62
CA ARG A 87 -20.32 -10.70 28.16
C ARG A 87 -19.39 -10.03 29.16
N GLY A 88 -18.32 -10.69 29.53
CA GLY A 88 -17.28 -10.11 30.40
C GLY A 88 -16.62 -8.88 29.78
N THR A 89 -16.38 -8.92 28.46
CA THR A 89 -15.86 -7.81 27.66
C THR A 89 -16.83 -7.43 26.54
N LYS A 90 -16.81 -6.18 26.11
CA LYS A 90 -17.74 -5.68 25.07
C LYS A 90 -17.30 -6.05 23.66
N ASN A 91 -15.99 -6.10 23.41
CA ASN A 91 -15.45 -6.47 22.10
C ASN A 91 -15.65 -7.96 21.82
N VAL A 92 -15.90 -8.26 20.58
CA VAL A 92 -15.91 -9.61 20.02
C VAL A 92 -14.97 -9.61 18.82
N HIS A 93 -14.05 -10.56 18.79
CA HIS A 93 -13.15 -10.75 17.67
C HIS A 93 -13.53 -12.01 16.91
N ILE A 94 -13.19 -12.01 15.64
CA ILE A 94 -13.36 -13.15 14.73
C ILE A 94 -12.06 -13.45 14.04
N THR A 95 -11.79 -14.73 13.80
CA THR A 95 -10.72 -15.17 12.90
C THR A 95 -11.27 -16.20 11.94
N VAL A 96 -10.90 -16.06 10.66
CA VAL A 96 -11.31 -16.93 9.57
C VAL A 96 -10.06 -17.40 8.84
N ASP A 97 -9.75 -18.68 8.94
CA ASP A 97 -8.60 -19.28 8.28
C ASP A 97 -9.06 -20.05 7.04
N LYS A 98 -8.49 -19.71 5.89
CA LYS A 98 -8.71 -20.40 4.62
C LYS A 98 -7.49 -20.26 3.72
N ASP A 99 -7.06 -21.35 3.11
CA ASP A 99 -5.99 -21.39 2.10
C ASP A 99 -4.71 -20.65 2.52
N GLY A 100 -4.30 -20.82 3.80
CA GLY A 100 -3.10 -20.18 4.37
C GLY A 100 -3.26 -18.71 4.72
N ALA A 101 -4.41 -18.10 4.41
CA ALA A 101 -4.74 -16.74 4.81
C ALA A 101 -5.59 -16.74 6.09
N ARG A 102 -5.41 -15.71 6.91
CA ARG A 102 -6.22 -15.45 8.10
C ARG A 102 -6.84 -14.06 7.99
N TRP A 103 -8.17 -14.02 7.90
CA TRP A 103 -8.93 -12.79 8.10
C TRP A 103 -9.20 -12.62 9.58
N GLY A 104 -8.85 -11.49 10.13
CA GLY A 104 -9.09 -11.14 11.53
C GLY A 104 -9.80 -9.81 11.65
N GLY A 105 -10.78 -9.74 12.56
CA GLY A 105 -11.51 -8.48 12.71
C GLY A 105 -12.22 -8.34 14.05
N ARG A 106 -12.69 -7.10 14.27
CA ARG A 106 -13.45 -6.69 15.46
C ARG A 106 -14.89 -6.43 15.08
N MET A 107 -15.83 -6.91 15.90
CA MET A 107 -17.26 -6.70 15.69
C MET A 107 -17.62 -5.21 15.75
N SER A 108 -18.19 -4.72 14.67
CA SER A 108 -18.73 -3.36 14.56
C SER A 108 -20.20 -3.27 14.94
N GLY A 109 -20.93 -4.39 14.86
CA GLY A 109 -22.33 -4.42 15.26
C GLY A 109 -22.95 -5.80 15.20
N VAL A 110 -24.06 -5.95 15.90
CA VAL A 110 -24.90 -7.15 15.90
C VAL A 110 -26.36 -6.74 15.63
N SER A 111 -27.03 -7.50 14.77
CA SER A 111 -28.45 -7.32 14.46
C SER A 111 -29.20 -8.62 14.65
N VAL A 112 -30.33 -8.60 15.33
CA VAL A 112 -31.22 -9.75 15.48
C VAL A 112 -32.47 -9.48 14.66
N ARG A 113 -32.74 -10.33 13.66
CA ARG A 113 -33.88 -10.17 12.77
C ARG A 113 -34.86 -11.35 12.95
N LYS A 114 -36.16 -11.05 12.99
CA LYS A 114 -37.21 -12.03 12.90
C LYS A 114 -37.84 -11.90 11.51
N LYS A 115 -37.88 -12.99 10.75
CA LYS A 115 -38.51 -13.08 9.43
C LYS A 115 -40.03 -13.30 9.55
N ASP A 116 -40.76 -13.03 8.48
CA ASP A 116 -42.22 -13.20 8.44
C ASP A 116 -42.65 -14.67 8.66
N ASN A 117 -41.80 -15.61 8.28
CA ASN A 117 -42.01 -17.05 8.54
C ASN A 117 -41.78 -17.47 10.01
N GLY A 118 -41.39 -16.52 10.87
CA GLY A 118 -41.10 -16.76 12.28
C GLY A 118 -39.62 -17.08 12.61
N ASP A 119 -38.82 -17.40 11.62
CA ASP A 119 -37.39 -17.68 11.81
C ASP A 119 -36.64 -16.44 12.35
N ARG A 120 -35.65 -16.68 13.19
CA ARG A 120 -34.82 -15.63 13.74
C ARG A 120 -33.37 -15.87 13.38
N GLU A 121 -32.73 -14.82 12.91
CA GLU A 121 -31.32 -14.81 12.52
C GLU A 121 -30.55 -13.71 13.26
N VAL A 122 -29.29 -13.98 13.55
CA VAL A 122 -28.35 -13.01 14.13
C VAL A 122 -27.26 -12.74 13.12
N GLU A 123 -27.17 -11.51 12.68
CA GLU A 123 -26.13 -11.00 11.78
C GLU A 123 -25.08 -10.28 12.59
N LEU A 124 -23.86 -10.78 12.55
CA LEU A 124 -22.67 -10.17 13.15
C LEU A 124 -21.88 -9.48 12.05
N ARG A 125 -21.55 -8.20 12.24
CA ARG A 125 -20.75 -7.40 11.31
C ARG A 125 -19.42 -7.08 11.92
N PHE A 126 -18.37 -7.20 11.12
CA PHE A 126 -16.99 -7.02 11.53
C PHE A 126 -16.26 -6.07 10.58
N LEU A 127 -15.28 -5.36 11.12
CA LEU A 127 -14.24 -4.66 10.36
C LEU A 127 -12.92 -5.36 10.64
N ASP A 128 -12.12 -5.56 9.61
CA ASP A 128 -10.81 -6.18 9.79
C ASP A 128 -9.84 -5.27 10.55
N PHE A 129 -8.69 -5.80 10.94
CA PHE A 129 -7.72 -5.03 11.72
C PHE A 129 -7.03 -3.91 10.95
N MET A 130 -7.18 -3.80 9.62
CA MET A 130 -6.73 -2.61 8.87
C MET A 130 -7.43 -1.34 9.37
N GLU A 131 -8.63 -1.46 9.97
CA GLU A 131 -9.32 -0.33 10.58
C GLU A 131 -8.53 0.32 11.72
N ASP A 132 -7.76 -0.44 12.48
CA ASP A 132 -6.96 0.11 13.58
C ASP A 132 -5.96 1.18 13.11
N LEU A 133 -5.46 1.09 11.88
CA LEU A 133 -4.54 2.06 11.29
C LEU A 133 -5.18 3.45 11.06
N LYS A 134 -6.50 3.52 10.95
CA LYS A 134 -7.27 4.77 10.87
C LYS A 134 -7.45 5.42 12.25
N HIS A 135 -7.21 4.68 13.31
CA HIS A 135 -7.30 5.15 14.70
C HIS A 135 -5.94 5.46 15.34
N ILE A 136 -4.84 5.26 14.59
CA ILE A 136 -3.50 5.62 15.04
C ILE A 136 -3.11 6.96 14.41
N ARG A 137 -2.93 7.99 15.26
CA ARG A 137 -2.48 9.32 14.83
C ARG A 137 -0.96 9.42 14.82
N VAL A 138 -0.39 9.94 13.74
CA VAL A 138 1.05 10.22 13.64
C VAL A 138 1.30 11.63 14.16
N TRP A 139 1.83 11.72 15.38
CA TRP A 139 2.12 12.97 16.06
C TRP A 139 3.36 13.63 15.50
N ALA A 140 3.42 14.96 15.59
CA ALA A 140 4.60 15.73 15.20
C ALA A 140 5.84 15.28 15.99
N ASN A 141 5.67 15.02 17.28
CA ASN A 141 6.68 14.40 18.14
C ASN A 141 6.01 13.32 19.01
N PRO A 142 6.24 12.03 18.74
CA PRO A 142 5.62 10.95 19.50
C PRO A 142 6.16 10.78 20.93
N VAL A 143 7.27 11.40 21.28
CA VAL A 143 7.89 11.30 22.61
C VAL A 143 7.41 12.41 23.56
N LEU A 144 7.02 13.58 23.02
CA LEU A 144 6.56 14.70 23.81
C LEU A 144 5.06 14.64 24.09
N PRO A 145 4.58 15.19 25.22
CA PRO A 145 3.15 15.24 25.52
C PRO A 145 2.41 16.14 24.54
N ALA A 146 1.10 15.92 24.40
CA ALA A 146 0.24 16.61 23.43
C ALA A 146 0.29 18.16 23.55
N ALA A 147 0.50 18.67 24.76
CA ALA A 147 0.58 20.11 25.03
C ALA A 147 1.84 20.78 24.48
N ILE A 148 2.89 20.01 24.23
CA ILE A 148 4.19 20.51 23.78
C ILE A 148 4.66 19.68 22.61
N GLN A 149 4.35 20.14 21.40
CA GLN A 149 4.75 19.45 20.17
C GLN A 149 5.78 20.26 19.40
N PHE A 150 7.03 19.82 19.46
CA PHE A 150 8.15 20.39 18.72
C PHE A 150 9.00 19.25 18.13
N PRO A 151 9.36 19.29 16.85
CA PRO A 151 9.05 20.30 15.82
C PRO A 151 7.56 20.33 15.42
N ARG A 152 7.15 21.32 14.62
CA ARG A 152 5.75 21.55 14.22
C ARG A 152 5.12 20.36 13.48
N ALA A 153 5.92 19.60 12.74
CA ALA A 153 5.48 18.42 12.00
C ALA A 153 6.49 17.28 12.14
N PHE A 154 6.00 16.05 12.18
CA PHE A 154 6.82 14.86 11.99
C PHE A 154 7.28 14.83 10.55
N THR A 155 8.58 14.76 10.31
CA THR A 155 9.14 14.66 8.97
C THR A 155 10.22 13.59 8.94
N LEU A 156 10.09 12.67 8.02
CA LEU A 156 11.02 11.57 7.82
C LEU A 156 11.23 11.32 6.33
N ALA A 157 12.47 11.24 5.88
CA ALA A 157 12.82 10.93 4.49
C ALA A 157 13.62 9.63 4.44
N GLY A 158 13.33 8.77 3.48
CA GLY A 158 14.01 7.49 3.31
C GLY A 158 13.22 6.50 2.45
N PRO A 159 13.64 5.24 2.40
CA PRO A 159 12.88 4.17 1.75
C PRO A 159 11.46 4.06 2.33
N SER A 160 10.48 3.84 1.48
CA SER A 160 9.06 3.94 1.86
C SER A 160 8.64 2.93 2.92
N ILE A 161 9.11 1.68 2.82
CA ILE A 161 8.76 0.65 3.81
C ILE A 161 9.32 1.03 5.18
N TRP A 162 10.61 1.35 5.25
CA TRP A 162 11.25 1.76 6.50
C TRP A 162 10.61 3.01 7.12
N ALA A 163 10.36 4.03 6.30
CA ALA A 163 9.81 5.31 6.78
C ALA A 163 8.39 5.15 7.34
N LEU A 164 7.52 4.40 6.63
CA LEU A 164 6.15 4.13 7.08
C LEU A 164 6.12 3.25 8.32
N LYS A 165 6.96 2.21 8.37
CA LYS A 165 7.07 1.32 9.53
C LYS A 165 7.58 2.08 10.75
N LEU A 166 8.61 2.92 10.61
CA LEU A 166 9.13 3.71 11.72
C LEU A 166 8.09 4.69 12.23
N ALA A 167 7.37 5.38 11.33
CA ALA A 167 6.27 6.27 11.72
C ALA A 167 5.16 5.53 12.49
N LEU A 168 4.81 4.32 12.07
CA LEU A 168 3.84 3.48 12.78
C LEU A 168 4.37 3.06 14.15
N PHE A 169 5.58 2.50 14.20
CA PHE A 169 6.18 1.98 15.42
C PHE A 169 6.29 3.03 16.54
N LEU A 170 6.77 4.22 16.21
CA LEU A 170 6.91 5.30 17.19
C LEU A 170 5.56 5.70 17.80
N ASN A 171 4.49 5.68 17.01
CA ASN A 171 3.16 6.01 17.52
C ASN A 171 2.47 4.82 18.21
N LEU A 172 2.77 3.59 17.85
CA LEU A 172 2.39 2.41 18.64
C LEU A 172 3.06 2.41 20.00
N MET A 173 4.36 2.70 20.06
CA MET A 173 5.11 2.85 21.29
C MET A 173 4.48 3.93 22.19
N ARG A 174 4.17 5.11 21.63
CA ARG A 174 3.51 6.18 22.38
C ARG A 174 2.15 5.74 22.95
N ASN A 175 1.40 4.95 22.22
CA ASN A 175 0.05 4.54 22.61
C ASN A 175 0.03 3.39 23.65
N GLN A 176 1.06 2.57 23.69
CA GLN A 176 1.02 1.28 24.40
C GLN A 176 2.08 1.15 25.49
N ASN A 177 3.23 1.84 25.35
CA ASN A 177 4.31 1.74 26.32
C ASN A 177 4.05 2.62 27.53
N SER A 178 4.16 2.07 28.72
CA SER A 178 3.88 2.74 30.01
C SER A 178 4.76 3.96 30.31
N LEU A 179 5.86 4.15 29.58
CA LEU A 179 6.66 5.39 29.65
C LEU A 179 5.96 6.61 29.05
N PHE A 180 5.00 6.39 28.15
CA PHE A 180 4.35 7.46 27.37
C PHE A 180 2.84 7.55 27.62
N THR A 181 2.22 6.47 28.08
CA THR A 181 0.77 6.40 28.30
C THR A 181 0.44 5.64 29.57
N LEU A 182 -0.73 5.92 30.13
CA LEU A 182 -1.24 5.16 31.27
C LEU A 182 -1.68 3.77 30.83
N PRO A 183 -1.40 2.71 31.61
CA PRO A 183 -2.00 1.40 31.39
C PRO A 183 -3.53 1.45 31.47
N ASP A 184 -4.21 0.48 30.85
CA ASP A 184 -5.67 0.38 30.90
C ASP A 184 -6.21 0.26 32.33
N ASN A 185 -5.48 -0.41 33.21
CA ASN A 185 -5.72 -0.40 34.65
C ASN A 185 -4.52 0.20 35.39
N PRO A 186 -4.51 1.53 35.67
CA PRO A 186 -3.40 2.17 36.39
C PRO A 186 -3.15 1.67 37.81
N LEU A 187 -4.12 0.99 38.39
CA LEU A 187 -3.99 0.39 39.74
C LEU A 187 -3.31 -1.00 39.73
N ASP A 188 -3.18 -1.59 38.57
CA ASP A 188 -2.47 -2.85 38.37
C ASP A 188 -1.01 -2.57 37.97
N PHE A 189 -0.12 -2.66 38.96
CA PHE A 189 1.32 -2.42 38.78
C PHE A 189 1.97 -3.41 37.79
N SER A 190 1.40 -4.59 37.57
CA SER A 190 1.92 -5.54 36.59
C SER A 190 1.80 -5.01 35.15
N GLN A 191 0.79 -4.20 34.87
CA GLN A 191 0.63 -3.57 33.53
C GLN A 191 1.67 -2.47 33.27
N TRP A 192 2.14 -1.77 34.31
CA TRP A 192 3.19 -0.77 34.17
C TRP A 192 4.50 -1.38 33.67
N THR A 193 4.89 -2.52 34.26
CA THR A 193 6.11 -3.23 33.85
C THR A 193 5.88 -4.06 32.58
N GLY A 194 4.72 -4.69 32.47
CA GLY A 194 4.38 -5.53 31.32
C GLY A 194 4.32 -4.74 30.00
N ASN A 195 3.75 -3.54 30.02
CA ASN A 195 3.64 -2.69 28.82
C ASN A 195 4.97 -2.10 28.34
N LEU A 196 6.05 -2.26 29.09
CA LEU A 196 7.39 -1.94 28.58
C LEU A 196 7.86 -2.95 27.52
N ASN A 197 7.34 -4.18 27.54
CA ASN A 197 7.66 -5.21 26.57
C ASN A 197 6.62 -5.22 25.43
N MET A 198 7.09 -5.10 24.20
CA MET A 198 6.27 -5.12 22.99
C MET A 198 5.49 -6.44 22.80
N GLU A 199 5.96 -7.54 23.36
CA GLU A 199 5.24 -8.83 23.31
C GLU A 199 3.87 -8.78 23.99
N ASN A 200 3.68 -7.87 24.95
CA ASN A 200 2.43 -7.68 25.67
C ASN A 200 1.49 -6.65 25.00
N TRP A 201 1.95 -5.96 23.96
CA TRP A 201 1.10 -4.98 23.30
C TRP A 201 -0.02 -5.65 22.51
N PRO A 202 -1.21 -5.05 22.40
CA PRO A 202 -2.27 -5.54 21.52
C PRO A 202 -1.91 -5.44 20.03
N VAL A 203 -1.06 -4.47 19.68
CA VAL A 203 -0.65 -4.22 18.28
C VAL A 203 0.86 -4.04 18.22
N SER A 204 1.49 -4.71 17.28
CA SER A 204 2.91 -4.56 17.00
C SER A 204 3.20 -4.50 15.49
N MET A 205 4.46 -4.39 15.13
CA MET A 205 4.88 -4.28 13.75
C MET A 205 6.21 -4.98 13.53
N ARG A 206 6.35 -5.64 12.38
CA ARG A 206 7.61 -6.25 11.96
C ARG A 206 8.63 -5.18 11.60
N GLY A 207 9.81 -5.22 12.21
CA GLY A 207 10.89 -4.27 11.97
C GLY A 207 11.40 -4.29 10.52
N GLN A 208 12.01 -3.19 10.09
CA GLN A 208 12.67 -3.07 8.79
C GLN A 208 14.02 -2.37 8.95
N SER A 209 15.05 -2.94 8.34
CA SER A 209 16.37 -2.30 8.30
C SER A 209 16.38 -1.20 7.23
N LEU A 210 16.91 -0.03 7.57
CA LEU A 210 17.11 1.07 6.62
C LEU A 210 17.97 0.66 5.43
N LEU A 211 19.06 -0.06 5.68
CA LEU A 211 20.03 -0.44 4.64
C LEU A 211 19.53 -1.61 3.78
N GLY A 212 18.65 -2.45 4.33
CA GLY A 212 18.07 -3.59 3.62
C GLY A 212 16.73 -3.27 2.94
N ASP A 213 16.35 -2.01 2.83
CA ASP A 213 15.12 -1.61 2.18
C ASP A 213 15.38 -1.11 0.76
N SER A 214 14.83 -1.80 -0.22
CA SER A 214 14.94 -1.49 -1.66
C SER A 214 13.71 -0.77 -2.22
N SER A 215 12.77 -0.35 -1.37
CA SER A 215 11.60 0.38 -1.82
C SER A 215 11.94 1.80 -2.31
N PRO A 216 11.11 2.40 -3.17
CA PRO A 216 11.29 3.78 -3.59
C PRO A 216 11.35 4.73 -2.40
N HIS A 217 12.16 5.79 -2.50
CA HIS A 217 12.29 6.78 -1.44
C HIS A 217 11.06 7.69 -1.38
N CYS A 218 10.65 8.02 -0.17
CA CYS A 218 9.54 8.94 0.09
C CYS A 218 9.89 9.98 1.16
N VAL A 219 9.04 10.98 1.28
CA VAL A 219 9.01 11.90 2.41
C VAL A 219 7.68 11.76 3.14
N VAL A 220 7.75 11.31 4.37
CA VAL A 220 6.61 11.22 5.29
C VAL A 220 6.50 12.54 6.04
N SER A 221 5.35 13.21 5.97
CA SER A 221 5.10 14.43 6.75
C SER A 221 3.71 14.39 7.38
N SER A 222 3.65 14.59 8.69
CA SER A 222 2.40 14.55 9.43
C SER A 222 2.36 15.58 10.55
N ARG A 223 1.18 16.18 10.68
CA ARG A 223 0.77 16.93 11.85
C ARG A 223 -0.56 16.36 12.34
N PHE A 224 -0.51 15.22 13.07
CA PHE A 224 -1.67 14.51 13.59
C PHE A 224 -2.59 13.83 12.54
N LYS A 225 -2.14 13.60 11.31
CA LYS A 225 -2.87 12.73 10.36
C LYS A 225 -3.00 11.32 10.92
N THR A 226 -4.03 10.59 10.50
CA THR A 226 -4.05 9.15 10.75
C THR A 226 -2.90 8.49 10.01
N TRP A 227 -2.41 7.36 10.52
CA TRP A 227 -1.35 6.65 9.82
C TRP A 227 -1.83 6.19 8.43
N HIS A 228 -3.08 5.75 8.33
CA HIS A 228 -3.70 5.35 7.06
C HIS A 228 -3.68 6.49 6.03
N ASP A 229 -4.16 7.68 6.38
CA ASP A 229 -4.22 8.83 5.46
C ASP A 229 -2.80 9.30 5.05
N LEU A 230 -1.84 9.15 5.95
CA LEU A 230 -0.45 9.45 5.68
C LEU A 230 0.18 8.45 4.71
N ALA A 231 -0.10 7.15 4.92
CA ALA A 231 0.51 6.06 4.19
C ALA A 231 -0.12 5.83 2.81
N ALA A 232 -1.43 6.02 2.65
CA ALA A 232 -2.18 5.67 1.45
C ALA A 232 -1.56 6.19 0.13
N PRO A 233 -1.17 7.47 -0.01
CA PRO A 233 -0.55 7.95 -1.25
C PRO A 233 0.83 7.35 -1.50
N ILE A 234 1.61 7.05 -0.44
CA ILE A 234 2.94 6.45 -0.55
C ILE A 234 2.84 4.97 -0.92
N LEU A 235 1.91 4.26 -0.30
CA LEU A 235 1.64 2.84 -0.61
C LEU A 235 1.18 2.66 -2.06
N ALA A 236 0.31 3.55 -2.54
CA ALA A 236 -0.17 3.51 -3.92
C ALA A 236 0.94 3.82 -4.93
N ASP A 237 1.76 4.84 -4.68
CA ASP A 237 2.86 5.25 -5.54
C ASP A 237 3.97 4.18 -5.62
N ALA A 238 4.34 3.58 -4.50
CA ALA A 238 5.37 2.55 -4.43
C ALA A 238 4.83 1.12 -4.64
N GLN A 239 3.53 0.94 -4.89
CA GLN A 239 2.84 -0.34 -5.03
C GLN A 239 3.11 -1.31 -3.86
N LEU A 240 3.11 -0.76 -2.66
CA LEU A 240 3.31 -1.51 -1.43
C LEU A 240 1.97 -2.03 -0.89
N CYS A 241 2.04 -3.16 -0.20
CA CYS A 241 0.88 -3.78 0.46
C CYS A 241 1.11 -3.83 1.96
N VAL A 242 0.15 -3.31 2.72
CA VAL A 242 0.08 -3.51 4.18
C VAL A 242 -0.57 -4.86 4.43
N THR A 243 0.09 -5.67 5.23
CA THR A 243 -0.43 -6.96 5.69
C THR A 243 -0.51 -6.97 7.21
N TYR A 244 -1.37 -7.82 7.75
CA TYR A 244 -1.41 -8.09 9.17
C TYR A 244 -1.54 -9.59 9.45
N GLU A 245 -1.01 -10.00 10.58
CA GLU A 245 -1.16 -11.34 11.13
C GLU A 245 -1.75 -11.22 12.53
N VAL A 246 -2.67 -12.12 12.88
CA VAL A 246 -3.19 -12.25 14.25
C VAL A 246 -2.54 -13.47 14.86
N TYR A 247 -1.73 -13.27 15.90
CA TYR A 247 -1.04 -14.37 16.55
C TYR A 247 -1.99 -15.19 17.42
N LEU A 248 -2.05 -16.48 17.18
CA LEU A 248 -2.91 -17.42 17.90
C LEU A 248 -2.12 -18.61 18.46
N PRO A 249 -2.67 -19.33 19.45
CA PRO A 249 -2.02 -20.52 19.99
C PRO A 249 -1.74 -21.56 18.90
N GLY A 250 -0.49 -21.98 18.79
CA GLY A 250 -0.02 -22.94 17.80
C GLY A 250 0.59 -22.31 16.55
N ASP A 251 0.52 -20.99 16.39
CA ASP A 251 1.23 -20.30 15.34
C ASP A 251 2.75 -20.27 15.63
N PRO A 252 3.61 -20.28 14.60
CA PRO A 252 5.05 -20.13 14.78
C PRO A 252 5.39 -18.72 15.29
N GLU A 253 6.56 -18.57 15.89
CA GLU A 253 7.09 -17.25 16.26
C GLU A 253 7.16 -16.35 15.01
N PRO A 254 6.66 -15.11 15.06
CA PRO A 254 6.72 -14.18 13.92
C PRO A 254 8.14 -13.86 13.46
N TRP A 255 9.08 -13.83 14.39
CA TRP A 255 10.52 -13.80 14.17
C TRP A 255 11.24 -14.43 15.36
N PRO A 256 12.49 -14.91 15.19
CA PRO A 256 13.20 -15.64 16.23
C PRO A 256 13.27 -14.88 17.57
N GLY A 257 12.84 -15.53 18.65
CA GLY A 257 12.89 -14.99 20.01
C GLY A 257 11.80 -13.98 20.36
N TYR A 258 10.75 -13.88 19.53
CA TYR A 258 9.58 -13.03 19.82
C TYR A 258 8.33 -13.88 20.03
N THR A 259 7.79 -13.84 21.23
CA THR A 259 6.58 -14.60 21.59
C THR A 259 5.46 -13.65 21.99
N PRO A 260 4.63 -13.21 21.03
CA PRO A 260 3.58 -12.25 21.30
C PRO A 260 2.45 -12.85 22.13
N ARG A 261 1.72 -11.98 22.84
CA ARG A 261 0.48 -12.39 23.49
C ARG A 261 -0.55 -12.88 22.46
N VAL A 262 -1.40 -13.82 22.87
CA VAL A 262 -2.50 -14.32 22.02
C VAL A 262 -3.41 -13.16 21.59
N GLY A 263 -3.69 -13.09 20.30
CA GLY A 263 -4.52 -12.03 19.70
C GLY A 263 -3.75 -10.76 19.34
N GLN A 264 -2.43 -10.71 19.54
CA GLN A 264 -1.65 -9.58 19.05
C GLN A 264 -1.77 -9.47 17.53
N VAL A 265 -2.06 -8.27 17.06
CA VAL A 265 -2.06 -7.93 15.64
C VAL A 265 -0.68 -7.42 15.26
N ILE A 266 -0.05 -8.10 14.31
CA ILE A 266 1.30 -7.79 13.85
C ILE A 266 1.23 -7.27 12.42
N TYR A 267 1.53 -5.98 12.22
CA TYR A 267 1.56 -5.40 10.89
C TYR A 267 2.89 -5.60 10.18
N ASP A 268 2.82 -5.70 8.87
CA ASP A 268 3.96 -5.67 7.97
C ASP A 268 3.65 -4.82 6.73
N ILE A 269 4.68 -4.33 6.06
CA ILE A 269 4.57 -3.67 4.77
C ILE A 269 5.49 -4.41 3.83
N VAL A 270 4.94 -4.96 2.76
CA VAL A 270 5.65 -5.77 1.79
C VAL A 270 5.61 -5.12 0.40
N ASP A 271 6.69 -5.28 -0.35
CA ASP A 271 6.75 -4.83 -1.74
C ASP A 271 6.05 -5.85 -2.64
N LYS A 272 4.95 -5.45 -3.24
CA LYS A 272 4.13 -6.23 -4.18
C LYS A 272 4.19 -5.67 -5.60
N SER A 273 5.08 -4.71 -5.86
CA SER A 273 5.25 -4.06 -7.17
C SER A 273 5.77 -5.00 -8.26
N GLY A 274 6.29 -6.15 -7.88
CA GLY A 274 6.89 -7.11 -8.82
C GLY A 274 8.29 -6.71 -9.30
N TRP A 275 8.91 -5.69 -8.70
CA TRP A 275 10.28 -5.31 -9.01
C TRP A 275 11.28 -6.39 -8.62
N TRP A 276 12.35 -6.51 -9.39
CA TRP A 276 13.38 -7.53 -9.14
C TRP A 276 14.02 -7.34 -7.76
N GLY A 277 13.87 -8.33 -6.90
CA GLY A 277 14.43 -8.30 -5.54
C GLY A 277 15.95 -8.56 -5.49
N SER A 278 16.51 -9.18 -6.54
CA SER A 278 17.94 -9.51 -6.61
C SER A 278 18.54 -8.90 -7.86
N THR A 279 19.30 -7.85 -7.70
CA THR A 279 19.98 -7.12 -8.77
C THR A 279 21.45 -6.91 -8.43
N GLY A 280 22.22 -6.28 -9.32
CA GLY A 280 23.62 -5.91 -9.05
C GLY A 280 23.83 -5.04 -7.81
N THR A 281 22.78 -4.38 -7.32
CA THR A 281 22.80 -3.58 -6.08
C THR A 281 22.36 -4.37 -4.84
N GLY A 282 21.94 -5.64 -4.98
CA GLY A 282 21.70 -6.55 -3.88
C GLY A 282 20.46 -6.31 -3.05
N GLY A 283 19.44 -5.64 -3.59
CA GLY A 283 18.17 -5.41 -2.88
C GLY A 283 18.32 -4.52 -1.63
N ASN A 284 19.04 -3.42 -1.74
CA ASN A 284 19.36 -2.51 -0.64
C ASN A 284 18.90 -1.07 -0.94
N ILE A 285 19.23 -0.13 -0.04
CA ILE A 285 18.89 1.29 -0.14
C ILE A 285 19.34 1.93 -1.48
N PHE A 286 20.45 1.49 -2.06
CA PHE A 286 20.94 2.00 -3.35
C PHE A 286 20.02 1.59 -4.50
N GLN A 287 19.43 0.40 -4.43
CA GLN A 287 18.39 -0.02 -5.38
C GLN A 287 17.14 0.86 -5.25
N GLY A 288 16.72 1.18 -4.04
CA GLY A 288 15.60 2.11 -3.78
C GLY A 288 15.86 3.49 -4.38
N ILE A 289 17.09 4.02 -4.24
CA ILE A 289 17.50 5.29 -4.87
C ILE A 289 17.48 5.16 -6.39
N ALA A 290 18.01 4.06 -6.95
CA ALA A 290 18.01 3.81 -8.39
C ALA A 290 16.58 3.74 -8.94
N ARG A 291 15.67 3.01 -8.29
CA ARG A 291 14.23 2.98 -8.64
C ARG A 291 13.63 4.38 -8.64
N THR A 292 13.87 5.17 -7.60
CA THR A 292 13.37 6.54 -7.50
C THR A 292 13.92 7.42 -8.60
N ALA A 293 15.21 7.32 -8.91
CA ALA A 293 15.86 8.11 -9.95
C ALA A 293 15.39 7.72 -11.35
N MET A 294 15.26 6.43 -11.63
CA MET A 294 14.76 5.94 -12.92
C MET A 294 13.30 6.34 -13.15
N GLN A 295 12.48 6.26 -12.13
CA GLN A 295 11.12 6.78 -12.18
C GLN A 295 11.06 8.27 -12.53
N LEU A 296 12.01 9.08 -12.09
CA LEU A 296 12.13 10.48 -12.48
C LEU A 296 12.63 10.66 -13.91
N LEU A 297 13.65 9.91 -14.31
CA LEU A 297 14.31 10.03 -15.62
C LEU A 297 13.44 9.52 -16.77
N GLU A 298 12.69 8.46 -16.55
CA GLU A 298 11.78 7.86 -17.54
C GLU A 298 10.37 8.47 -17.51
N ASN A 299 10.22 9.64 -16.91
CA ASN A 299 8.94 10.33 -16.64
C ASN A 299 8.09 9.70 -15.56
N GLY A 300 8.71 8.92 -14.70
CA GLY A 300 8.19 8.50 -13.40
C GLY A 300 7.04 7.51 -13.41
N VAL A 301 6.47 7.20 -14.55
CA VAL A 301 5.07 6.89 -14.64
C VAL A 301 4.76 5.69 -15.48
N ASP A 302 5.49 5.53 -16.56
CA ASP A 302 5.26 4.46 -17.51
C ASP A 302 5.83 3.12 -17.03
N MET A 303 6.35 3.11 -15.82
CA MET A 303 6.81 1.90 -15.15
C MET A 303 5.67 1.05 -14.60
N ASP A 304 4.48 1.62 -14.51
CA ASP A 304 3.23 0.90 -14.32
C ASP A 304 2.73 0.38 -15.69
N ARG A 305 3.62 -0.32 -16.40
CA ARG A 305 3.29 -0.91 -17.71
C ARG A 305 2.17 -1.91 -17.55
N THR A 306 0.96 -1.39 -17.59
CA THR A 306 -0.25 -2.16 -17.41
C THR A 306 -0.64 -2.92 -18.66
N VAL A 307 -0.26 -2.42 -19.86
CA VAL A 307 -0.60 -3.09 -21.11
C VAL A 307 0.65 -3.64 -21.78
N VAL A 308 0.71 -4.96 -21.96
CA VAL A 308 1.87 -5.65 -22.54
C VAL A 308 1.44 -6.60 -23.63
N SER A 309 2.17 -6.60 -24.72
CA SER A 309 1.92 -7.51 -25.85
C SER A 309 2.49 -8.91 -25.60
N ASP A 310 3.59 -9.01 -24.88
CA ASP A 310 4.30 -10.27 -24.61
C ASP A 310 4.92 -10.22 -23.21
N PRO A 311 4.66 -11.19 -22.33
CA PRO A 311 5.30 -11.30 -21.02
C PRO A 311 6.82 -11.46 -21.10
N ASN A 312 7.36 -11.92 -22.23
CA ASN A 312 8.80 -12.01 -22.47
C ASN A 312 9.37 -10.75 -23.15
N SER A 313 8.56 -9.71 -23.32
CA SER A 313 9.00 -8.48 -23.95
C SER A 313 10.18 -7.85 -23.18
N PRO A 314 11.05 -7.12 -23.86
CA PRO A 314 12.11 -6.34 -23.21
C PRO A 314 11.58 -5.37 -22.15
N ASP A 315 10.30 -5.05 -22.21
CA ASP A 315 9.62 -4.17 -21.27
C ASP A 315 9.61 -4.73 -19.84
N PHE A 316 9.56 -6.06 -19.68
CA PHE A 316 9.70 -6.73 -18.38
C PHE A 316 11.15 -7.15 -18.07
N ARG A 317 12.02 -7.12 -19.07
CA ARG A 317 13.42 -7.45 -18.93
C ARG A 317 14.31 -6.22 -18.83
N GLY A 318 13.76 -5.09 -18.42
CA GLY A 318 14.53 -3.86 -18.26
C GLY A 318 15.85 -4.09 -17.53
N ASN A 319 16.50 -3.12 -17.05
CA ASN A 319 17.81 -3.23 -16.42
C ASN A 319 17.76 -4.08 -15.14
N ASP A 320 17.78 -5.41 -15.28
CA ASP A 320 17.89 -6.37 -14.16
C ASP A 320 19.04 -6.00 -13.21
N TRP A 321 20.06 -5.40 -13.77
CA TRP A 321 21.25 -4.93 -13.08
C TRP A 321 20.94 -3.89 -11.99
N LEU A 322 20.02 -2.98 -12.23
CA LEU A 322 19.64 -1.92 -11.28
C LEU A 322 18.34 -2.22 -10.51
N GLY A 323 17.61 -3.26 -10.91
CA GLY A 323 16.28 -3.52 -10.34
C GLY A 323 15.28 -2.43 -10.67
N THR A 324 15.35 -1.90 -11.89
CA THR A 324 14.58 -0.73 -12.33
C THR A 324 13.36 -1.10 -13.17
N ALA A 325 13.10 -2.38 -13.37
CA ALA A 325 11.93 -2.88 -14.10
C ALA A 325 11.14 -3.89 -13.25
N PRO A 326 9.82 -3.91 -13.34
CA PRO A 326 9.01 -4.94 -12.71
C PRO A 326 9.18 -6.28 -13.44
N GLY A 327 9.09 -7.38 -12.68
CA GLY A 327 9.04 -8.73 -13.25
C GLY A 327 7.71 -9.00 -13.95
N ALA A 328 7.72 -9.91 -14.94
CA ALA A 328 6.49 -10.40 -15.53
C ALA A 328 5.67 -11.21 -14.51
N PRO A 329 4.36 -11.02 -14.41
CA PRO A 329 3.52 -11.85 -13.56
C PRO A 329 3.44 -13.27 -14.15
N TRP A 330 3.56 -14.28 -13.29
CA TRP A 330 3.44 -15.68 -13.71
C TRP A 330 1.99 -16.17 -13.73
N VAL A 331 1.07 -15.47 -13.05
CA VAL A 331 -0.36 -15.71 -13.12
C VAL A 331 -0.94 -14.90 -14.28
N VAL A 332 -1.41 -15.59 -15.31
CA VAL A 332 -1.99 -14.99 -16.50
C VAL A 332 -3.37 -15.62 -16.76
N LEU A 333 -4.42 -14.82 -16.63
CA LEU A 333 -5.78 -15.21 -16.88
C LEU A 333 -6.19 -14.75 -18.28
N ARG A 334 -6.43 -15.71 -19.17
CA ARG A 334 -6.86 -15.42 -20.54
C ARG A 334 -8.36 -15.61 -20.65
N GLU A 335 -9.05 -14.76 -21.40
CA GLU A 335 -10.44 -14.99 -21.77
C GLU A 335 -10.59 -16.31 -22.51
N GLY A 336 -11.64 -17.07 -22.17
CA GLY A 336 -11.95 -18.36 -22.76
C GLY A 336 -12.81 -19.23 -21.84
N GLU A 337 -13.21 -20.40 -22.33
CA GLU A 337 -14.10 -21.31 -21.59
C GLU A 337 -13.50 -21.91 -20.31
N LEU A 338 -12.17 -21.81 -20.14
CA LEU A 338 -11.45 -22.41 -19.01
C LEU A 338 -11.09 -21.41 -17.91
N THR A 339 -11.49 -20.14 -18.05
CA THR A 339 -11.19 -19.10 -17.08
C THR A 339 -12.46 -18.64 -16.36
N GLY A 340 -12.32 -18.35 -15.08
CA GLY A 340 -13.42 -17.85 -14.25
C GLY A 340 -13.72 -16.35 -14.43
N ILE A 341 -13.28 -15.70 -15.52
CA ILE A 341 -13.58 -14.29 -15.77
C ILE A 341 -15.08 -14.12 -15.99
N GLN A 342 -15.73 -13.39 -15.09
CA GLN A 342 -17.18 -13.15 -15.13
C GLN A 342 -17.51 -11.83 -15.81
N SER A 343 -16.69 -10.80 -15.57
CA SER A 343 -16.85 -9.48 -16.17
C SER A 343 -15.51 -8.77 -16.25
N SER A 344 -15.37 -7.89 -17.24
CA SER A 344 -14.19 -7.04 -17.35
C SER A 344 -14.58 -5.63 -17.82
N GLU A 345 -13.92 -4.62 -17.29
CA GLU A 345 -14.06 -3.21 -17.69
C GLU A 345 -12.68 -2.61 -17.86
N PHE A 346 -12.38 -2.18 -19.07
CA PHE A 346 -11.11 -1.53 -19.40
C PHE A 346 -11.32 -0.03 -19.59
N THR A 347 -10.52 0.76 -18.90
CA THR A 347 -10.54 2.21 -18.97
C THR A 347 -9.15 2.74 -19.20
N TYR A 348 -9.07 3.80 -20.01
CA TYR A 348 -7.82 4.46 -20.37
C TYR A 348 -7.96 5.97 -20.21
N GLN A 349 -7.04 6.59 -19.51
CA GLN A 349 -6.91 8.05 -19.40
C GLN A 349 -5.49 8.43 -19.78
N PRO A 350 -5.29 9.25 -20.82
CA PRO A 350 -3.95 9.70 -21.20
C PRO A 350 -3.33 10.55 -20.07
N ALA A 351 -2.00 10.64 -20.06
CA ALA A 351 -1.29 11.59 -19.22
C ALA A 351 -1.78 13.03 -19.52
N THR A 352 -1.74 13.91 -18.52
CA THR A 352 -2.26 15.27 -18.71
C THR A 352 -1.14 16.26 -19.04
N ASP A 353 -0.27 16.55 -18.11
CA ASP A 353 0.68 17.64 -18.21
C ASP A 353 2.08 17.16 -18.59
N VAL A 354 2.79 17.95 -19.38
CA VAL A 354 4.14 17.60 -19.87
C VAL A 354 5.27 18.20 -19.04
N GLN A 355 4.95 19.05 -18.09
CA GLN A 355 5.90 19.69 -17.19
C GLN A 355 5.35 19.73 -15.76
N VAL A 356 6.21 19.43 -14.78
CA VAL A 356 5.91 19.60 -13.37
C VAL A 356 6.75 20.74 -12.83
N VAL A 357 6.09 21.67 -12.16
CA VAL A 357 6.72 22.85 -11.54
C VAL A 357 6.61 22.72 -10.03
N VAL A 358 7.71 22.90 -9.32
CA VAL A 358 7.78 22.88 -7.86
C VAL A 358 8.56 24.06 -7.34
N GLY A 359 8.18 24.60 -6.17
CA GLY A 359 8.85 25.74 -5.56
C GLY A 359 7.88 26.69 -4.88
N GLY A 360 8.39 27.75 -4.29
CA GLY A 360 7.59 28.76 -3.57
C GLY A 360 8.40 29.52 -2.53
N HIS A 361 9.37 28.87 -1.87
CA HIS A 361 10.26 29.51 -0.92
C HIS A 361 11.71 29.00 -1.06
N SER A 362 12.67 29.91 -1.03
CA SER A 362 14.10 29.58 -0.96
C SER A 362 14.48 29.06 0.42
N MET A 363 15.41 28.10 0.48
CA MET A 363 15.93 27.58 1.74
C MET A 363 16.77 28.63 2.50
N PRO A 364 16.70 28.67 3.83
CA PRO A 364 17.69 29.40 4.64
C PRO A 364 19.11 28.87 4.36
N GLY A 365 20.03 29.74 3.98
CA GLY A 365 21.40 29.39 3.61
C GLY A 365 21.67 29.31 2.10
N VAL A 366 20.61 29.20 1.27
CA VAL A 366 20.75 29.21 -0.21
C VAL A 366 20.98 30.63 -0.73
N ASN A 367 20.56 31.67 0.00
CA ASN A 367 20.78 33.05 -0.39
C ASN A 367 22.28 33.38 -0.51
N GLU A 368 23.16 32.79 0.32
CA GLU A 368 24.60 32.98 0.26
C GLU A 368 25.24 32.24 -0.92
N VAL A 369 24.73 31.04 -1.26
CA VAL A 369 25.16 30.28 -2.44
C VAL A 369 24.59 30.93 -3.72
N ILE A 370 23.38 31.46 -3.68
CA ILE A 370 22.76 32.20 -4.77
C ILE A 370 23.47 33.51 -5.02
N SER A 371 23.77 34.25 -3.95
CA SER A 371 24.59 35.47 -4.03
C SER A 371 25.95 35.19 -4.69
N SER A 372 26.59 34.09 -4.30
CA SER A 372 27.87 33.67 -4.88
C SER A 372 27.75 33.26 -6.36
N ALA A 373 26.68 32.55 -6.71
CA ALA A 373 26.42 32.12 -8.11
C ALA A 373 26.00 33.28 -9.01
N ILE A 374 25.27 34.26 -8.48
CA ILE A 374 24.92 35.49 -9.21
C ILE A 374 26.14 36.41 -9.38
N GLN A 375 26.98 36.49 -8.35
CA GLN A 375 28.28 37.20 -8.46
C GLN A 375 29.14 36.54 -9.54
N LEU A 376 29.22 35.20 -9.55
CA LEU A 376 29.97 34.48 -10.59
C LEU A 376 29.35 34.64 -12.00
N ALA A 377 28.06 34.60 -12.13
CA ALA A 377 27.36 34.81 -13.41
C ALA A 377 27.41 36.27 -13.86
N GLY A 378 27.31 37.22 -12.94
CA GLY A 378 27.49 38.65 -13.19
C GLY A 378 28.90 38.98 -13.61
N ASP A 379 29.90 38.37 -12.98
CA ASP A 379 31.32 38.54 -13.34
C ASP A 379 31.64 37.87 -14.69
N LEU A 380 31.05 36.72 -15.02
CA LEU A 380 31.17 36.11 -16.34
C LEU A 380 30.48 36.93 -17.44
N ALA A 381 29.32 37.48 -17.17
CA ALA A 381 28.60 38.33 -18.13
C ALA A 381 29.30 39.67 -18.32
N SER A 382 29.84 40.29 -17.26
CA SER A 382 30.58 41.53 -17.34
C SER A 382 31.89 41.36 -18.10
N SER A 383 32.62 40.28 -17.88
CA SER A 383 33.86 39.98 -18.57
C SER A 383 33.64 39.69 -20.09
N THR A 384 32.48 39.19 -20.46
CA THR A 384 32.17 38.81 -21.85
C THR A 384 31.59 39.96 -22.67
N PHE A 385 30.87 40.88 -22.03
CA PHE A 385 30.12 41.93 -22.76
C PHE A 385 30.56 43.37 -22.52
N ILE A 386 31.23 43.67 -21.39
CA ILE A 386 31.49 45.08 -21.02
C ILE A 386 32.99 45.37 -20.68
N GLY A 387 33.85 44.37 -20.62
CA GLY A 387 35.28 44.50 -20.36
C GLY A 387 35.66 44.40 -18.87
N PRO A 388 36.92 44.16 -18.55
CA PRO A 388 37.40 43.61 -17.26
C PRO A 388 37.40 44.55 -16.04
N ASN A 389 36.83 45.74 -16.12
CA ASN A 389 36.92 46.77 -15.04
C ASN A 389 35.59 47.26 -14.48
N VAL A 390 34.47 46.55 -14.70
CA VAL A 390 33.16 46.93 -14.15
C VAL A 390 32.66 45.83 -13.24
N ASN A 391 32.77 46.03 -11.91
CA ASN A 391 32.18 45.13 -10.90
C ASN A 391 30.65 45.30 -10.87
N LEU A 392 29.95 44.72 -11.83
CA LEU A 392 28.50 44.68 -11.84
C LEU A 392 27.93 43.73 -10.76
N GLY A 393 28.73 42.80 -10.23
CA GLY A 393 28.33 41.87 -9.18
C GLY A 393 27.90 42.54 -7.88
N GLN A 394 28.59 43.59 -7.44
CA GLN A 394 28.24 44.33 -6.21
C GLN A 394 27.08 45.31 -6.37
N VAL A 395 26.89 45.88 -7.54
CA VAL A 395 25.77 46.81 -7.82
C VAL A 395 24.48 46.02 -8.07
N ALA A 396 24.59 44.87 -8.68
CA ALA A 396 23.45 43.94 -8.87
C ALA A 396 22.97 43.38 -7.53
N ASP A 397 23.89 43.06 -6.62
CA ASP A 397 23.56 42.48 -5.32
C ASP A 397 22.75 43.44 -4.45
N THR A 398 23.10 44.74 -4.42
CA THR A 398 22.43 45.71 -3.53
C THR A 398 21.09 46.24 -4.06
N LEU A 399 20.91 46.32 -5.38
CA LEU A 399 19.66 46.83 -6.00
C LEU A 399 18.66 45.72 -6.41
N LEU A 400 19.16 44.53 -6.64
CA LEU A 400 18.32 43.40 -7.09
C LEU A 400 18.02 42.38 -5.98
N GLN A 401 18.69 42.46 -4.83
CA GLN A 401 18.49 41.56 -3.69
C GLN A 401 17.01 41.40 -3.30
N PRO A 402 16.18 42.46 -3.21
CA PRO A 402 14.76 42.30 -2.91
C PRO A 402 13.95 41.68 -4.07
N LEU A 403 14.48 41.71 -5.31
CA LEU A 403 13.79 41.19 -6.50
C LEU A 403 14.14 39.75 -6.78
N TYR A 404 15.24 39.20 -6.25
CA TYR A 404 15.66 37.84 -6.51
C TYR A 404 15.74 36.94 -5.28
N THR A 405 15.62 37.48 -4.05
CA THR A 405 15.70 36.68 -2.81
C THR A 405 14.67 35.55 -2.76
N ASP A 406 13.53 35.71 -3.44
CA ASP A 406 12.50 34.64 -3.58
C ASP A 406 12.13 34.35 -5.04
N THR A 407 12.89 34.85 -6.01
CA THR A 407 12.57 34.72 -7.45
C THR A 407 13.60 33.93 -8.25
N LEU A 408 14.88 33.99 -7.89
CA LEU A 408 15.92 33.19 -8.55
C LEU A 408 16.10 31.87 -7.80
N LEU A 409 15.92 30.75 -8.48
CA LEU A 409 15.99 29.39 -7.92
C LEU A 409 14.89 29.06 -6.88
N ALA A 410 13.83 29.86 -6.79
CA ALA A 410 12.66 29.53 -5.98
C ALA A 410 11.78 28.48 -6.65
N TRP A 411 11.93 28.29 -7.96
CA TRP A 411 11.12 27.39 -8.77
C TRP A 411 12.00 26.43 -9.54
N MET A 412 11.55 25.19 -9.67
CA MET A 412 12.17 24.14 -10.44
C MET A 412 11.11 23.54 -11.36
N ALA A 413 11.38 23.54 -12.66
CA ALA A 413 10.49 22.98 -13.67
C ALA A 413 11.17 21.80 -14.34
N PHE A 414 10.45 20.70 -14.46
CA PHE A 414 10.93 19.48 -15.11
C PHE A 414 9.96 19.09 -16.24
N LYS A 415 10.42 19.22 -17.50
CA LYS A 415 9.63 18.89 -18.69
C LYS A 415 9.99 17.52 -19.23
N SER A 416 8.98 16.71 -19.49
CA SER A 416 9.10 15.44 -20.20
C SER A 416 8.93 15.66 -21.71
N THR A 417 10.01 15.57 -22.45
CA THR A 417 9.98 15.66 -23.91
C THR A 417 9.35 14.43 -24.55
N ARG A 418 9.53 13.26 -23.94
CA ARG A 418 8.92 12.01 -24.38
C ARG A 418 7.40 12.08 -24.27
N ARG A 419 6.86 12.45 -23.11
CA ARG A 419 5.41 12.60 -22.88
C ARG A 419 4.81 13.64 -23.85
N ALA A 420 5.52 14.75 -24.08
CA ALA A 420 5.08 15.76 -25.03
C ALA A 420 4.97 15.22 -26.48
N GLN A 421 5.89 14.33 -26.87
CA GLN A 421 5.86 13.68 -28.18
C GLN A 421 4.75 12.63 -28.28
N GLU A 422 4.54 11.83 -27.22
CA GLU A 422 3.50 10.81 -27.16
C GLU A 422 2.09 11.40 -27.14
N LEU A 423 1.88 12.51 -26.42
CA LEU A 423 0.59 13.23 -26.39
C LEU A 423 0.29 14.03 -27.65
N GLY A 424 1.31 14.27 -28.48
CA GLY A 424 1.19 15.14 -29.67
C GLY A 424 1.30 16.63 -29.31
N TRP A 425 1.22 17.50 -30.34
CA TRP A 425 1.47 18.94 -30.18
C TRP A 425 0.40 19.68 -29.36
N SER A 426 -0.79 19.10 -29.20
CA SER A 426 -1.91 19.69 -28.43
C SER A 426 -2.03 19.00 -27.08
N HIS A 427 -1.19 19.38 -26.13
CA HIS A 427 -1.12 18.85 -24.77
C HIS A 427 -1.25 19.95 -23.71
N TYR A 428 -1.54 19.58 -22.45
CA TYR A 428 -1.46 20.51 -21.33
C TYR A 428 0.01 20.79 -20.98
N PHE A 429 0.28 21.98 -20.44
CA PHE A 429 1.65 22.47 -20.31
C PHE A 429 2.25 22.15 -18.95
N GLU A 430 1.63 22.60 -17.85
CA GLU A 430 2.28 22.64 -16.55
C GLU A 430 1.34 22.20 -15.42
N TYR A 431 1.88 21.38 -14.54
CA TYR A 431 1.24 20.94 -13.29
C TYR A 431 2.08 21.33 -12.09
N MET A 432 1.44 21.85 -11.03
CA MET A 432 2.07 22.17 -9.76
C MET A 432 1.44 21.32 -8.66
N PRO A 433 2.17 20.34 -8.08
CA PRO A 433 1.66 19.53 -6.99
C PRO A 433 1.47 20.37 -5.72
N SER A 434 0.42 20.06 -4.95
CA SER A 434 0.18 20.67 -3.64
C SER A 434 1.33 20.33 -2.67
N ASN A 435 1.77 21.28 -1.84
CA ASN A 435 2.87 21.15 -0.87
C ASN A 435 4.29 21.11 -1.48
N ALA A 436 4.51 21.72 -2.62
CA ALA A 436 5.79 21.82 -3.28
C ALA A 436 6.54 23.12 -2.89
N ASP A 437 6.62 23.46 -1.61
CA ASP A 437 6.97 24.79 -1.12
C ASP A 437 8.46 25.17 -1.25
N ARG A 438 9.36 24.24 -1.62
CA ARG A 438 10.79 24.49 -1.67
C ARG A 438 11.45 23.86 -2.89
N ALA A 439 12.21 24.64 -3.64
CA ALA A 439 13.00 24.17 -4.77
C ALA A 439 14.37 23.60 -4.31
N TYR A 440 15.00 22.78 -5.16
CA TYR A 440 16.37 22.26 -5.01
C TYR A 440 16.68 21.47 -3.74
N THR A 441 15.72 20.74 -3.21
CA THR A 441 15.87 19.85 -2.05
C THR A 441 15.50 18.42 -2.43
N LEU A 442 15.85 17.44 -1.58
CA LEU A 442 15.34 16.07 -1.73
C LEU A 442 13.79 16.06 -1.72
N SER A 443 13.18 16.95 -0.93
CA SER A 443 11.73 17.12 -0.91
C SER A 443 11.16 17.64 -2.23
N SER A 444 11.87 18.51 -2.96
CA SER A 444 11.44 18.97 -4.28
C SER A 444 11.51 17.87 -5.35
N LEU A 445 12.54 17.02 -5.30
CA LEU A 445 12.60 15.83 -6.16
C LEU A 445 11.40 14.88 -5.92
N MET A 446 11.04 14.70 -4.65
CA MET A 446 9.87 13.89 -4.29
C MET A 446 8.55 14.57 -4.70
N ALA A 447 8.48 15.90 -4.62
CA ALA A 447 7.33 16.66 -5.10
C ALA A 447 7.19 16.58 -6.63
N ILE A 448 8.30 16.64 -7.38
CA ILE A 448 8.29 16.41 -8.84
C ILE A 448 7.81 15.01 -9.15
N ARG A 449 8.34 13.99 -8.46
CA ARG A 449 7.91 12.61 -8.63
C ARG A 449 6.41 12.47 -8.37
N ARG A 450 5.91 13.06 -7.30
CA ARG A 450 4.49 13.10 -6.98
C ARG A 450 3.67 13.78 -8.08
N GLY A 451 4.13 14.92 -8.60
CA GLY A 451 3.46 15.63 -9.71
C GLY A 451 3.38 14.76 -10.97
N TRP A 452 4.45 14.05 -11.30
CA TRP A 452 4.44 13.08 -12.38
C TRP A 452 3.44 11.95 -12.14
N TRP A 453 3.39 11.42 -10.92
CA TRP A 453 2.45 10.37 -10.54
C TRP A 453 0.99 10.84 -10.60
N GLU A 454 0.71 12.08 -10.19
CA GLU A 454 -0.63 12.65 -10.21
C GLU A 454 -1.14 12.92 -11.64
N THR A 455 -0.24 13.25 -12.57
CA THR A 455 -0.55 13.58 -13.97
C THR A 455 -0.31 12.45 -14.97
N ARG A 456 0.01 11.24 -14.48
CA ARG A 456 0.36 10.09 -15.32
C ARG A 456 -0.80 9.58 -16.17
N GLU A 457 -0.46 8.86 -17.20
CA GLU A 457 -1.36 7.94 -17.87
C GLU A 457 -1.97 6.97 -16.86
N ARG A 458 -3.24 6.69 -16.99
CA ARG A 458 -3.95 5.74 -16.14
C ARG A 458 -4.63 4.69 -17.00
N VAL A 459 -4.24 3.47 -16.77
CA VAL A 459 -4.90 2.30 -17.31
C VAL A 459 -5.55 1.57 -16.16
N GLY A 460 -6.82 1.29 -16.26
CA GLY A 460 -7.56 0.49 -15.29
C GLY A 460 -8.21 -0.68 -16.00
N HIS A 461 -7.99 -1.88 -15.52
CA HIS A 461 -8.68 -3.06 -15.99
C HIS A 461 -9.32 -3.75 -14.78
N HIS A 462 -10.57 -3.43 -14.56
CA HIS A 462 -11.36 -4.06 -13.50
C HIS A 462 -11.90 -5.38 -14.00
N VAL A 463 -11.50 -6.48 -13.36
CA VAL A 463 -11.90 -7.83 -13.75
C VAL A 463 -12.42 -8.56 -12.54
N LYS A 464 -13.61 -9.13 -12.67
CA LYS A 464 -14.19 -10.02 -11.67
C LYS A 464 -13.98 -11.46 -12.09
N ILE A 465 -13.38 -12.26 -11.21
CA ILE A 465 -12.99 -13.64 -11.47
C ILE A 465 -13.57 -14.52 -10.38
N ALA A 466 -14.36 -15.53 -10.76
CA ALA A 466 -14.87 -16.51 -9.81
C ALA A 466 -13.79 -17.54 -9.48
N ASP A 467 -13.55 -17.74 -8.19
CA ASP A 467 -12.70 -18.80 -7.62
C ASP A 467 -11.26 -18.87 -8.18
N GLY A 468 -10.82 -17.82 -8.89
CA GLY A 468 -9.46 -17.69 -9.41
C GLY A 468 -9.02 -18.72 -10.46
N ALA A 469 -9.92 -19.59 -10.95
CA ALA A 469 -9.56 -20.68 -11.86
C ALA A 469 -8.86 -20.18 -13.14
N PRO A 470 -7.82 -20.86 -13.63
CA PRO A 470 -7.29 -22.17 -13.20
C PRO A 470 -6.33 -22.14 -12.01
N TYR A 471 -6.03 -20.97 -11.47
CA TYR A 471 -5.14 -20.80 -10.32
C TYR A 471 -5.90 -20.96 -9.00
N THR A 472 -5.17 -21.11 -7.90
CA THR A 472 -5.74 -21.14 -6.55
C THR A 472 -5.39 -19.85 -5.82
N ILE A 473 -6.36 -19.32 -5.08
CA ILE A 473 -6.18 -18.14 -4.23
C ILE A 473 -5.70 -18.63 -2.86
N GLY A 474 -4.72 -17.97 -2.30
CA GLY A 474 -4.21 -18.31 -0.99
C GLY A 474 -2.91 -17.60 -0.65
N ALA A 475 -2.61 -17.56 0.65
CA ALA A 475 -1.41 -16.95 1.20
C ALA A 475 -0.43 -18.01 1.74
N ASN A 476 0.77 -17.57 2.14
CA ASN A 476 1.77 -18.37 2.82
C ASN A 476 2.12 -19.69 2.10
N GLY A 477 2.22 -19.64 0.77
CA GLY A 477 2.59 -20.79 -0.06
C GLY A 477 1.46 -21.78 -0.35
N ARG A 478 0.24 -21.53 0.11
CA ARG A 478 -0.94 -22.36 -0.18
C ARG A 478 -1.74 -21.91 -1.40
N GLY A 479 -1.36 -20.85 -2.06
CA GLY A 479 -2.02 -20.33 -3.26
C GLY A 479 -1.01 -19.82 -4.26
N HIS A 480 -1.53 -19.46 -5.44
CA HIS A 480 -0.76 -18.92 -6.53
C HIS A 480 -0.69 -17.39 -6.48
N PHE A 481 -1.70 -16.76 -5.92
CA PHE A 481 -1.76 -15.31 -5.72
C PHE A 481 -2.69 -14.95 -4.56
N PHE A 482 -2.51 -13.76 -4.03
CA PHE A 482 -3.33 -13.18 -2.97
C PHE A 482 -3.45 -11.66 -3.13
N ILE A 483 -4.06 -10.98 -2.16
CA ILE A 483 -4.24 -9.51 -2.18
C ILE A 483 -2.93 -8.77 -2.42
N GLY A 484 -2.93 -7.79 -3.30
CA GLY A 484 -1.79 -6.97 -3.67
C GLY A 484 -0.85 -7.60 -4.70
N ASP A 485 -0.95 -8.90 -4.99
CA ASP A 485 -0.13 -9.53 -6.03
C ASP A 485 -0.51 -9.01 -7.43
N ARG A 486 0.49 -8.88 -8.31
CA ARG A 486 0.25 -8.52 -9.70
C ARG A 486 -0.09 -9.77 -10.50
N ILE A 487 -1.17 -9.67 -11.25
CA ILE A 487 -1.60 -10.70 -12.20
C ILE A 487 -1.87 -10.07 -13.56
N ALA A 488 -1.78 -10.86 -14.61
CA ALA A 488 -2.13 -10.43 -15.96
C ALA A 488 -3.49 -10.99 -16.38
N THR A 489 -4.25 -10.18 -17.08
CA THR A 489 -5.53 -10.56 -17.68
C THR A 489 -5.55 -10.14 -19.15
N THR A 490 -6.33 -10.83 -19.98
CA THR A 490 -6.43 -10.49 -21.41
C THR A 490 -7.14 -9.15 -21.58
N HIS A 491 -6.61 -8.28 -22.45
CA HIS A 491 -7.29 -7.04 -22.82
C HIS A 491 -8.62 -7.36 -23.54
N PRO A 492 -9.75 -6.72 -23.18
CA PRO A 492 -11.08 -7.13 -23.65
C PRO A 492 -11.32 -6.98 -25.16
N LEU A 493 -10.55 -6.11 -25.83
CA LEU A 493 -10.70 -5.88 -27.28
C LEU A 493 -9.50 -6.35 -28.11
N VAL A 494 -8.36 -6.63 -27.49
CA VAL A 494 -7.10 -6.97 -28.18
C VAL A 494 -6.54 -8.24 -27.56
N ALA A 495 -6.91 -9.39 -28.09
CA ALA A 495 -6.66 -10.70 -27.49
C ALA A 495 -5.17 -11.07 -27.31
N ASP A 496 -4.27 -10.45 -28.05
CA ASP A 496 -2.83 -10.63 -27.95
C ASP A 496 -2.16 -9.70 -26.91
N LYS A 497 -2.92 -8.77 -26.32
CA LYS A 497 -2.43 -7.90 -25.26
C LYS A 497 -2.89 -8.35 -23.89
N LEU A 498 -2.00 -8.22 -22.94
CA LEU A 498 -2.28 -8.48 -21.52
C LEU A 498 -2.28 -7.14 -20.77
N VAL A 499 -3.19 -7.04 -19.80
CA VAL A 499 -3.22 -5.94 -18.84
C VAL A 499 -2.74 -6.50 -17.50
N VAL A 500 -1.70 -5.89 -16.95
CA VAL A 500 -1.10 -6.29 -15.68
C VAL A 500 -1.55 -5.34 -14.59
N GLU A 501 -2.28 -5.87 -13.61
CA GLU A 501 -2.85 -5.10 -12.51
C GLU A 501 -2.66 -5.83 -11.17
N GLN A 502 -2.79 -5.08 -10.07
CA GLN A 502 -2.80 -5.66 -8.72
C GLN A 502 -4.18 -6.22 -8.39
N VAL A 503 -4.20 -7.29 -7.60
CA VAL A 503 -5.41 -7.79 -6.94
C VAL A 503 -5.79 -6.79 -5.85
N THR A 504 -6.94 -6.15 -6.01
CA THR A 504 -7.39 -5.06 -5.11
C THR A 504 -8.42 -5.50 -4.09
N GLU A 505 -9.22 -6.52 -4.42
CA GLU A 505 -10.20 -7.08 -3.48
C GLU A 505 -10.28 -8.60 -3.62
N LEU A 506 -10.46 -9.27 -2.50
CA LEU A 506 -10.76 -10.69 -2.41
C LEU A 506 -11.95 -10.86 -1.48
N ASP A 507 -13.01 -11.47 -1.99
CA ASP A 507 -14.20 -11.82 -1.22
C ASP A 507 -14.28 -13.32 -1.05
N LEU A 508 -14.19 -13.80 0.18
CA LEU A 508 -14.50 -15.18 0.54
C LEU A 508 -15.93 -15.23 1.05
N SER A 509 -16.80 -15.89 0.32
CA SER A 509 -18.21 -16.00 0.70
C SER A 509 -18.73 -17.42 0.61
N TRP A 510 -19.66 -17.75 1.48
CA TRP A 510 -20.39 -19.01 1.42
C TRP A 510 -21.76 -18.92 2.07
N ASP A 511 -22.62 -19.76 1.57
CA ASP A 511 -23.94 -20.01 2.11
C ASP A 511 -24.28 -21.52 1.99
N ARG A 512 -25.55 -21.88 2.10
CA ARG A 512 -25.99 -23.28 1.98
C ARG A 512 -25.84 -23.87 0.56
N SER A 513 -25.65 -23.01 -0.44
CA SER A 513 -25.66 -23.39 -1.87
C SER A 513 -24.35 -23.12 -2.58
N SER A 514 -23.54 -22.17 -2.08
CA SER A 514 -22.33 -21.72 -2.72
C SER A 514 -21.19 -21.57 -1.72
N PHE A 515 -19.97 -21.80 -2.17
CA PHE A 515 -18.72 -21.54 -1.44
C PHE A 515 -17.65 -21.18 -2.45
N GLY A 516 -16.97 -20.06 -2.25
CA GLY A 516 -15.89 -19.68 -3.15
C GLY A 516 -15.31 -18.30 -2.90
N TRP A 517 -14.32 -18.00 -3.72
CA TRP A 517 -13.66 -16.72 -3.78
C TRP A 517 -14.15 -15.90 -4.98
N ASP A 518 -14.42 -14.62 -4.77
CA ASP A 518 -14.52 -13.64 -5.82
C ASP A 518 -13.28 -12.74 -5.78
N VAL A 519 -12.70 -12.48 -6.95
CA VAL A 519 -11.46 -11.71 -7.09
C VAL A 519 -11.75 -10.47 -7.91
N THR A 520 -11.31 -9.33 -7.40
CA THR A 520 -11.29 -8.07 -8.14
C THR A 520 -9.85 -7.66 -8.40
N VAL A 521 -9.56 -7.40 -9.66
CA VAL A 521 -8.24 -6.99 -10.15
C VAL A 521 -8.36 -5.56 -10.67
N GLY A 522 -7.36 -4.74 -10.42
CA GLY A 522 -7.39 -3.33 -10.79
C GLY A 522 -8.32 -2.51 -9.88
N SER A 523 -8.28 -1.21 -10.02
CA SER A 523 -9.05 -0.29 -9.20
C SER A 523 -9.91 0.63 -10.05
N LEU A 524 -11.20 0.69 -9.79
CA LEU A 524 -12.10 1.68 -10.37
C LEU A 524 -11.69 3.11 -9.98
N SER A 525 -11.03 3.29 -8.82
CA SER A 525 -10.53 4.59 -8.39
C SER A 525 -9.42 5.15 -9.27
N ARG A 526 -8.76 4.31 -10.09
CA ARG A 526 -7.81 4.77 -11.12
C ARG A 526 -8.49 5.47 -12.28
N THR A 527 -9.80 5.32 -12.41
CA THR A 527 -10.63 5.86 -13.49
C THR A 527 -11.60 6.94 -13.01
N GLU A 528 -11.41 7.45 -11.79
CA GLU A 528 -12.23 8.54 -11.29
C GLU A 528 -12.23 9.75 -12.24
N SER A 529 -13.40 10.36 -12.40
CA SER A 529 -13.59 11.50 -13.29
C SER A 529 -12.63 12.65 -12.93
N GLY A 530 -12.20 13.42 -13.94
CA GLY A 530 -11.35 14.60 -13.71
C GLY A 530 -11.94 15.59 -12.68
N LEU A 531 -13.28 15.59 -12.49
CA LEU A 531 -13.97 16.39 -11.48
C LEU A 531 -13.68 15.90 -10.05
N ASP A 532 -13.71 14.60 -9.80
CA ASP A 532 -13.40 14.03 -8.47
C ASP A 532 -11.93 14.26 -8.11
N GLN A 533 -11.07 14.27 -9.11
CA GLN A 533 -9.65 14.58 -8.95
C GLN A 533 -9.44 16.05 -8.56
N VAL A 534 -10.14 16.97 -9.23
CA VAL A 534 -10.11 18.42 -8.91
C VAL A 534 -10.65 18.66 -7.51
N VAL A 535 -11.77 18.04 -7.13
CA VAL A 535 -12.34 18.16 -5.78
C VAL A 535 -11.37 17.66 -4.72
N ARG A 536 -10.67 16.54 -4.95
CA ARG A 536 -9.63 16.05 -4.02
C ARG A 536 -8.42 16.98 -3.97
N GLN A 537 -7.97 17.53 -5.09
CA GLN A 537 -6.87 18.49 -5.12
C GLN A 537 -7.21 19.77 -4.36
N VAL A 538 -8.41 20.29 -4.53
CA VAL A 538 -8.89 21.46 -3.78
C VAL A 538 -8.97 21.14 -2.29
N SER A 539 -9.52 19.99 -1.91
CA SER A 539 -9.60 19.58 -0.50
C SER A 539 -8.23 19.33 0.12
N SER A 540 -7.28 18.74 -0.62
CA SER A 540 -5.90 18.55 -0.14
C SER A 540 -5.16 19.87 -0.01
N GLY A 541 -5.39 20.83 -0.92
CA GLY A 541 -4.86 22.19 -0.84
C GLY A 541 -5.38 22.95 0.38
N VAL A 542 -6.69 22.87 0.65
CA VAL A 542 -7.31 23.47 1.84
C VAL A 542 -6.78 22.83 3.13
N SER A 543 -6.65 21.49 3.16
CA SER A 543 -6.06 20.80 4.30
C SER A 543 -4.60 21.20 4.55
N ALA A 544 -3.83 21.39 3.49
CA ALA A 544 -2.44 21.86 3.59
C ALA A 544 -2.35 23.29 4.13
N LEU A 545 -3.24 24.18 3.70
CA LEU A 545 -3.34 25.56 4.23
C LEU A 545 -3.76 25.57 5.70
N GLN A 546 -4.67 24.68 6.10
CA GLN A 546 -5.05 24.50 7.51
C GLN A 546 -3.89 23.94 8.35
N GLU A 547 -3.11 23.00 7.82
CA GLU A 547 -1.90 22.47 8.49
C GLU A 547 -0.82 23.54 8.66
N LEU A 548 -0.72 24.48 7.73
CA LEU A 548 0.20 25.61 7.81
C LEU A 548 -0.33 26.74 8.73
N GLY A 549 -1.60 26.67 9.14
CA GLY A 549 -2.20 27.68 10.01
C GLY A 549 -2.44 29.02 9.29
N VAL A 550 -2.71 28.98 7.98
CA VAL A 550 -3.03 30.15 7.15
C VAL A 550 -4.54 30.35 7.04
N LEU A 551 -5.34 29.30 7.35
CA LEU A 551 -6.80 29.31 7.45
C LEU A 551 -7.26 28.84 8.82
#